data_9489f0aac7b970e8dd4a952656a27f11
#
_entry.id   9489f0aac7b970e8dd4a952656a27f11
#
_cell.length_a   1.000
_cell.length_b   1.000
_cell.length_c   1.000
_cell.angle_alpha   90.00
_cell.angle_beta   90.00
_cell.angle_gamma   90.00
#
_symmetry.space_group_name_H-M   'P 1'
#
loop_
_entity.id
_entity.type
_entity.pdbx_description
1 polymer ?
#
loop_
_entity_poly.entity_id
_entity_poly.type
_entity_poly.pdbx_seq_one_letter_code
_entity_poly.pdbx_strand_id
1 'polypeptide(L)'
;MKKVIIIGGAGTVGEILYNHLTTDYHVLVFDKMVKNETDTHKQMDATNYDEMLEKIPEDTDVIINLLRIDTSNAIENVEAFNQMTDVFFKASYYLMLVAKQFQIAKVIYASSNHATDYYEENGYSNLAREITTKDYPFPKGLYGVLKVASEEAGFIFSLHTELSVINIRIGSVPKDEKKALLKNDRLSRTLLSKQDLVALFTAAIEADVKYGTYYGVSNNTDKPWDISNAIDELGYRPHVNTDQLKSHD
;
A
#
# COMPACT_ATOMS: atom_id res chain seq x y z
N MET A 1 11.42 -1.51 20.70
CA MET A 1 11.41 -1.53 19.22
C MET A 1 10.04 -2.02 18.82
N LYS A 2 9.29 -1.27 17.98
CA LYS A 2 7.95 -1.68 17.53
C LYS A 2 8.03 -2.97 16.71
N LYS A 3 7.05 -3.85 16.90
CA LYS A 3 6.86 -5.05 16.08
C LYS A 3 5.95 -4.73 14.89
N VAL A 4 6.49 -4.85 13.68
CA VAL A 4 5.81 -4.57 12.42
C VAL A 4 5.61 -5.88 11.66
N ILE A 5 4.37 -6.15 11.27
CA ILE A 5 4.01 -7.32 10.46
C ILE A 5 3.74 -6.86 9.03
N ILE A 6 4.39 -7.48 8.06
CA ILE A 6 4.14 -7.26 6.63
C ILE A 6 3.36 -8.46 6.07
N ILE A 7 2.12 -8.25 5.68
CA ILE A 7 1.27 -9.27 5.05
C ILE A 7 1.31 -9.10 3.52
N GLY A 8 1.58 -10.18 2.79
CA GLY A 8 1.83 -10.14 1.35
C GLY A 8 3.24 -9.61 1.01
N GLY A 9 4.20 -9.90 1.89
CA GLY A 9 5.54 -9.30 1.84
C GLY A 9 6.55 -10.00 0.93
N ALA A 10 6.22 -11.12 0.26
CA ALA A 10 7.12 -11.79 -0.67
C ALA A 10 7.25 -11.09 -2.05
N GLY A 11 6.51 -9.99 -2.26
CA GLY A 11 6.58 -9.19 -3.47
C GLY A 11 7.63 -8.06 -3.41
N THR A 12 7.82 -7.34 -4.53
CA THR A 12 8.82 -6.25 -4.65
C THR A 12 8.72 -5.20 -3.54
N VAL A 13 7.51 -4.74 -3.23
CA VAL A 13 7.30 -3.71 -2.18
C VAL A 13 7.67 -4.27 -0.80
N GLY A 14 7.23 -5.50 -0.48
CA GLY A 14 7.51 -6.13 0.79
C GLY A 14 9.00 -6.39 1.00
N GLU A 15 9.71 -6.87 -0.02
CA GLU A 15 11.17 -7.08 0.01
C GLU A 15 11.92 -5.75 0.30
N ILE A 16 11.53 -4.66 -0.36
CA ILE A 16 12.13 -3.34 -0.12
C ILE A 16 11.88 -2.90 1.32
N LEU A 17 10.63 -2.96 1.79
CA LEU A 17 10.29 -2.54 3.14
C LEU A 17 10.98 -3.40 4.19
N TYR A 18 10.96 -4.72 4.06
CA TYR A 18 11.64 -5.62 4.99
C TYR A 18 13.11 -5.27 5.15
N ASN A 19 13.86 -5.15 4.04
CA ASN A 19 15.29 -4.90 4.06
C ASN A 19 15.69 -3.57 4.73
N HIS A 20 14.81 -2.58 4.75
CA HIS A 20 15.10 -1.28 5.34
C HIS A 20 14.49 -1.11 6.74
N LEU A 21 13.27 -1.60 6.95
CA LEU A 21 12.59 -1.43 8.25
C LEU A 21 13.22 -2.27 9.36
N THR A 22 13.90 -3.37 9.05
CA THR A 22 14.61 -4.21 10.05
C THR A 22 15.72 -3.49 10.80
N THR A 23 16.16 -2.34 10.34
CA THR A 23 17.14 -1.51 11.06
C THR A 23 16.53 -0.91 12.34
N ASP A 24 15.25 -0.50 12.30
CA ASP A 24 14.60 0.28 13.34
C ASP A 24 13.41 -0.46 14.01
N TYR A 25 12.93 -1.55 13.40
CA TYR A 25 11.77 -2.31 13.82
C TYR A 25 12.05 -3.81 13.90
N HIS A 26 11.30 -4.51 14.74
CA HIS A 26 11.22 -5.98 14.67
C HIS A 26 10.21 -6.37 13.60
N VAL A 27 10.69 -6.78 12.43
CA VAL A 27 9.84 -7.04 11.25
C VAL A 27 9.64 -8.52 11.04
N LEU A 28 8.38 -8.95 10.90
CA LEU A 28 8.00 -10.29 10.43
C LEU A 28 7.21 -10.16 9.12
N VAL A 29 7.44 -11.10 8.22
CA VAL A 29 6.79 -11.18 6.90
C VAL A 29 5.92 -12.43 6.85
N PHE A 30 4.66 -12.24 6.46
CA PHE A 30 3.72 -13.31 6.19
C PHE A 30 3.27 -13.27 4.73
N ASP A 31 3.41 -14.38 4.03
CA ASP A 31 2.97 -14.48 2.65
C ASP A 31 2.65 -15.94 2.29
N LYS A 32 1.65 -16.15 1.46
CA LYS A 32 1.28 -17.47 0.94
C LYS A 32 2.40 -18.12 0.11
N MET A 33 3.26 -17.31 -0.50
CA MET A 33 4.35 -17.74 -1.39
C MET A 33 5.64 -18.13 -0.65
N VAL A 34 5.73 -17.94 0.65
CA VAL A 34 6.86 -18.39 1.47
C VAL A 34 6.89 -19.91 1.47
N LYS A 35 7.92 -20.51 0.87
CA LYS A 35 8.10 -21.97 0.79
C LYS A 35 8.96 -22.53 1.92
N ASN A 36 9.95 -21.76 2.35
CA ASN A 36 10.88 -22.12 3.43
C ASN A 36 10.74 -21.07 4.52
N GLU A 37 10.12 -21.47 5.62
CA GLU A 37 9.96 -20.58 6.77
C GLU A 37 11.30 -20.33 7.47
N THR A 38 11.44 -19.11 7.97
CA THR A 38 12.54 -18.65 8.81
C THR A 38 11.96 -18.02 10.08
N ASP A 39 12.81 -17.51 10.94
CA ASP A 39 12.34 -16.78 12.14
C ASP A 39 11.55 -15.51 11.75
N THR A 40 11.85 -14.91 10.60
CA THR A 40 11.24 -13.66 10.15
C THR A 40 10.28 -13.79 8.98
N HIS A 41 10.28 -14.90 8.24
CA HIS A 41 9.39 -15.12 7.10
C HIS A 41 8.57 -16.39 7.33
N LYS A 42 7.24 -16.22 7.36
CA LYS A 42 6.27 -17.29 7.65
C LYS A 42 5.27 -17.44 6.50
N GLN A 43 4.88 -18.68 6.23
CA GLN A 43 3.79 -18.95 5.30
C GLN A 43 2.45 -18.65 5.98
N MET A 44 1.57 -17.91 5.29
CA MET A 44 0.20 -17.65 5.74
C MET A 44 -0.70 -17.32 4.57
N ASP A 45 -1.87 -17.93 4.53
CA ASP A 45 -2.94 -17.55 3.61
C ASP A 45 -3.85 -16.49 4.27
N ALA A 46 -3.67 -15.24 3.87
CA ALA A 46 -4.45 -14.12 4.41
C ALA A 46 -5.95 -14.17 4.04
N THR A 47 -6.40 -15.09 3.20
CA THR A 47 -7.84 -15.34 2.95
C THR A 47 -8.46 -16.30 3.97
N ASN A 48 -7.65 -16.86 4.87
CA ASN A 48 -8.05 -17.73 5.97
C ASN A 48 -7.97 -16.99 7.32
N TYR A 49 -9.13 -16.64 7.88
CA TYR A 49 -9.21 -15.87 9.13
C TYR A 49 -8.62 -16.62 10.34
N ASP A 50 -8.90 -17.92 10.45
CA ASP A 50 -8.42 -18.73 11.57
C ASP A 50 -6.88 -18.86 11.53
N GLU A 51 -6.30 -18.99 10.35
CA GLU A 51 -4.85 -19.01 10.17
C GLU A 51 -4.19 -17.69 10.54
N MET A 52 -4.84 -16.55 10.25
CA MET A 52 -4.36 -15.25 10.73
C MET A 52 -4.36 -15.15 12.26
N LEU A 53 -5.42 -15.62 12.92
CA LEU A 53 -5.52 -15.61 14.38
C LEU A 53 -4.45 -16.50 15.03
N GLU A 54 -4.12 -17.61 14.40
CA GLU A 54 -3.11 -18.54 14.90
C GLU A 54 -1.68 -17.99 14.73
N LYS A 55 -1.41 -17.34 13.59
CA LYS A 55 -0.02 -17.02 13.20
C LYS A 55 0.41 -15.60 13.50
N ILE A 56 -0.49 -14.63 13.51
CA ILE A 56 -0.14 -13.24 13.81
C ILE A 56 0.11 -13.09 15.32
N PRO A 57 1.31 -12.62 15.74
CA PRO A 57 1.58 -12.43 17.17
C PRO A 57 0.69 -11.35 17.79
N GLU A 58 0.13 -11.63 18.97
CA GLU A 58 -0.74 -10.68 19.70
C GLU A 58 -0.01 -9.40 20.11
N ASP A 59 1.32 -9.46 20.31
CA ASP A 59 2.17 -8.32 20.67
C ASP A 59 2.63 -7.49 19.46
N THR A 60 1.89 -7.54 18.36
CA THR A 60 2.11 -6.74 17.16
C THR A 60 1.69 -5.29 17.39
N ASP A 61 2.54 -4.32 17.00
CA ASP A 61 2.20 -2.89 17.08
C ASP A 61 1.56 -2.38 15.78
N VAL A 62 2.05 -2.83 14.62
CA VAL A 62 1.63 -2.35 13.30
C VAL A 62 1.51 -3.50 12.31
N ILE A 63 0.42 -3.53 11.55
CA ILE A 63 0.26 -4.39 10.37
C ILE A 63 0.37 -3.54 9.09
N ILE A 64 1.22 -3.96 8.16
CA ILE A 64 1.29 -3.42 6.80
C ILE A 64 0.66 -4.44 5.86
N ASN A 65 -0.46 -4.09 5.23
CA ASN A 65 -1.16 -4.94 4.27
C ASN A 65 -0.71 -4.61 2.85
N LEU A 66 0.09 -5.49 2.24
CA LEU A 66 0.58 -5.41 0.86
C LEU A 66 -0.04 -6.46 -0.07
N LEU A 67 -1.13 -7.09 0.33
CA LEU A 67 -1.75 -8.17 -0.42
C LEU A 67 -1.99 -7.78 -1.89
N ARG A 68 -1.54 -8.64 -2.78
CA ARG A 68 -1.64 -8.48 -4.22
C ARG A 68 -1.76 -9.83 -4.91
N ILE A 69 -2.58 -9.84 -5.97
CA ILE A 69 -2.61 -10.89 -7.00
C ILE A 69 -2.57 -10.23 -8.38
N ASP A 70 -2.34 -11.02 -9.39
CA ASP A 70 -2.54 -10.56 -10.77
C ASP A 70 -4.01 -10.24 -11.00
N THR A 71 -4.27 -9.09 -11.62
CA THR A 71 -5.62 -8.58 -11.81
C THR A 71 -6.06 -8.76 -13.25
N SER A 72 -7.33 -9.09 -13.45
CA SER A 72 -7.98 -9.08 -14.74
C SER A 72 -8.83 -7.81 -14.90
N ASN A 73 -8.75 -7.18 -16.06
CA ASN A 73 -9.62 -6.05 -16.41
C ASN A 73 -10.96 -6.48 -16.98
N ALA A 74 -11.19 -7.79 -17.16
CA ALA A 74 -12.46 -8.33 -17.68
C ALA A 74 -13.53 -8.26 -16.57
N ILE A 75 -14.44 -7.31 -16.68
CA ILE A 75 -15.53 -7.10 -15.70
C ILE A 75 -16.51 -8.28 -15.65
N GLU A 76 -16.54 -9.12 -16.67
CA GLU A 76 -17.43 -10.27 -16.78
C GLU A 76 -16.81 -11.57 -16.22
N ASN A 77 -15.54 -11.54 -15.81
CA ASN A 77 -14.85 -12.73 -15.29
C ASN A 77 -15.19 -12.93 -13.80
N VAL A 78 -16.16 -13.77 -13.53
CA VAL A 78 -16.64 -14.08 -12.17
C VAL A 78 -15.56 -14.72 -11.29
N GLU A 79 -14.73 -15.61 -11.86
CA GLU A 79 -13.64 -16.25 -11.09
C GLU A 79 -12.58 -15.23 -10.66
N ALA A 80 -12.13 -14.37 -11.58
CA ALA A 80 -11.19 -13.30 -11.27
C ALA A 80 -11.79 -12.30 -10.25
N PHE A 81 -13.09 -11.97 -10.37
CA PHE A 81 -13.78 -11.13 -9.40
C PHE A 81 -13.78 -11.75 -8.01
N ASN A 82 -14.09 -13.04 -7.87
CA ASN A 82 -14.09 -13.74 -6.59
C ASN A 82 -12.69 -13.76 -5.97
N GLN A 83 -11.66 -14.10 -6.76
CA GLN A 83 -10.27 -14.11 -6.28
C GLN A 83 -9.82 -12.71 -5.84
N MET A 84 -10.12 -11.67 -6.61
CA MET A 84 -9.82 -10.28 -6.24
C MET A 84 -10.56 -9.85 -4.97
N THR A 85 -11.83 -10.24 -4.84
CA THR A 85 -12.64 -9.92 -3.65
C THR A 85 -12.07 -10.60 -2.41
N ASP A 86 -11.70 -11.88 -2.51
CA ASP A 86 -11.10 -12.63 -1.40
C ASP A 86 -9.78 -11.99 -0.93
N VAL A 87 -8.91 -11.58 -1.86
CA VAL A 87 -7.58 -11.06 -1.52
C VAL A 87 -7.62 -9.57 -1.14
N PHE A 88 -8.32 -8.73 -1.90
CA PHE A 88 -8.26 -7.28 -1.67
C PHE A 88 -9.24 -6.81 -0.61
N PHE A 89 -10.47 -7.31 -0.60
CA PHE A 89 -11.48 -6.82 0.33
C PHE A 89 -11.63 -7.71 1.56
N LYS A 90 -11.92 -9.00 1.37
CA LYS A 90 -12.20 -9.93 2.47
C LYS A 90 -10.99 -10.15 3.38
N ALA A 91 -9.79 -10.38 2.82
CA ALA A 91 -8.58 -10.51 3.62
C ALA A 91 -8.22 -9.21 4.34
N SER A 92 -8.43 -8.03 3.73
CA SER A 92 -8.23 -6.73 4.40
C SER A 92 -9.21 -6.57 5.58
N TYR A 93 -10.47 -6.95 5.42
CA TYR A 93 -11.45 -6.96 6.49
C TYR A 93 -11.03 -7.91 7.63
N TYR A 94 -10.54 -9.11 7.32
CA TYR A 94 -10.03 -10.05 8.32
C TYR A 94 -8.84 -9.50 9.10
N LEU A 95 -7.91 -8.85 8.42
CA LEU A 95 -6.77 -8.20 9.08
C LEU A 95 -7.20 -7.13 10.07
N MET A 96 -8.23 -6.34 9.74
CA MET A 96 -8.79 -5.35 10.67
C MET A 96 -9.50 -6.00 11.86
N LEU A 97 -10.18 -7.14 11.66
CA LEU A 97 -10.77 -7.91 12.75
C LEU A 97 -9.69 -8.45 13.70
N VAL A 98 -8.63 -9.04 13.14
CA VAL A 98 -7.47 -9.52 13.94
C VAL A 98 -6.83 -8.36 14.69
N ALA A 99 -6.61 -7.23 14.02
CA ALA A 99 -6.05 -6.04 14.64
C ALA A 99 -6.91 -5.54 15.82
N LYS A 100 -8.23 -5.53 15.65
CA LYS A 100 -9.17 -5.20 16.73
C LYS A 100 -9.08 -6.21 17.88
N GLN A 101 -9.08 -7.51 17.58
CA GLN A 101 -9.07 -8.57 18.60
C GLN A 101 -7.80 -8.56 19.44
N PHE A 102 -6.64 -8.35 18.81
CA PHE A 102 -5.33 -8.31 19.47
C PHE A 102 -4.96 -6.91 19.98
N GLN A 103 -5.86 -5.93 19.82
CA GLN A 103 -5.62 -4.54 20.20
C GLN A 103 -4.38 -3.92 19.53
N ILE A 104 -4.11 -4.33 18.30
CA ILE A 104 -3.04 -3.77 17.48
C ILE A 104 -3.36 -2.30 17.19
N ALA A 105 -2.39 -1.42 17.42
CA ALA A 105 -2.64 0.01 17.36
C ALA A 105 -2.90 0.54 15.94
N LYS A 106 -2.28 -0.08 14.92
CA LYS A 106 -2.29 0.50 13.56
C LYS A 106 -2.30 -0.55 12.45
N VAL A 107 -3.10 -0.28 11.41
CA VAL A 107 -3.05 -0.95 10.11
C VAL A 107 -2.70 0.06 9.03
N ILE A 108 -1.65 -0.22 8.25
CA ILE A 108 -1.28 0.54 7.05
C ILE A 108 -1.70 -0.31 5.84
N TYR A 109 -2.59 0.22 5.04
CA TYR A 109 -3.11 -0.47 3.86
C TYR A 109 -2.48 0.09 2.59
N ALA A 110 -1.77 -0.74 1.85
CA ALA A 110 -1.32 -0.40 0.50
C ALA A 110 -2.52 -0.44 -0.45
N SER A 111 -3.18 0.71 -0.56
CA SER A 111 -4.18 0.97 -1.57
C SER A 111 -3.50 1.28 -2.92
N SER A 112 -4.21 1.86 -3.86
CA SER A 112 -3.71 2.05 -5.21
C SER A 112 -4.15 3.38 -5.80
N ASN A 113 -3.29 4.00 -6.61
CA ASN A 113 -3.65 5.11 -7.47
C ASN A 113 -4.80 4.76 -8.44
N HIS A 114 -5.06 3.46 -8.70
CA HIS A 114 -6.22 3.01 -9.48
C HIS A 114 -7.58 3.32 -8.84
N ALA A 115 -7.59 3.78 -7.59
CA ALA A 115 -8.81 4.33 -6.96
C ALA A 115 -9.37 5.55 -7.72
N THR A 116 -8.51 6.30 -8.42
CA THR A 116 -8.85 7.54 -9.13
C THR A 116 -8.33 7.60 -10.56
N ASP A 117 -8.08 6.46 -11.17
CA ASP A 117 -7.46 6.39 -12.50
C ASP A 117 -8.34 6.93 -13.65
N TYR A 118 -9.63 7.19 -13.39
CA TYR A 118 -10.48 7.93 -14.32
C TYR A 118 -9.96 9.35 -14.60
N TYR A 119 -9.33 9.98 -13.61
CA TYR A 119 -8.78 11.32 -13.73
C TYR A 119 -7.34 11.37 -14.23
N GLU A 120 -6.70 10.21 -14.45
CA GLU A 120 -5.32 10.15 -14.90
C GLU A 120 -5.22 9.52 -16.28
N GLU A 121 -4.41 10.13 -17.14
CA GLU A 121 -4.08 9.59 -18.46
C GLU A 121 -2.60 9.81 -18.77
N ASN A 122 -1.89 8.73 -19.09
CA ASN A 122 -0.44 8.73 -19.43
C ASN A 122 0.46 9.42 -18.38
N GLY A 123 0.05 9.40 -17.12
CA GLY A 123 0.78 10.02 -16.01
C GLY A 123 0.42 11.49 -15.78
N TYR A 124 -0.58 12.03 -16.47
CA TYR A 124 -1.07 13.39 -16.27
C TYR A 124 -2.47 13.41 -15.66
N SER A 125 -2.74 14.43 -14.86
CA SER A 125 -4.09 14.68 -14.38
C SER A 125 -4.95 15.33 -15.47
N ASN A 126 -6.18 14.83 -15.64
CA ASN A 126 -7.19 15.43 -16.52
C ASN A 126 -7.97 16.61 -15.86
N LEU A 127 -7.62 16.96 -14.60
CA LEU A 127 -8.36 17.96 -13.82
C LEU A 127 -7.78 19.38 -13.88
N ALA A 128 -6.81 19.68 -14.73
CA ALA A 128 -6.05 20.95 -14.75
C ALA A 128 -5.39 21.29 -13.37
N ARG A 129 -5.31 20.35 -12.46
CA ARG A 129 -4.61 20.36 -11.17
C ARG A 129 -4.22 18.95 -10.79
N GLU A 130 -3.41 18.79 -9.76
CA GLU A 130 -3.15 17.47 -9.18
C GLU A 130 -4.45 16.87 -8.59
N ILE A 131 -4.58 15.55 -8.69
CA ILE A 131 -5.70 14.79 -8.14
C ILE A 131 -5.48 14.66 -6.64
N THR A 132 -6.44 15.04 -5.83
CA THR A 132 -6.40 14.98 -4.38
C THR A 132 -7.16 13.76 -3.85
N THR A 133 -6.96 13.41 -2.60
CA THR A 133 -7.74 12.35 -1.93
C THR A 133 -9.19 12.76 -1.65
N LYS A 134 -9.53 14.06 -1.85
CA LYS A 134 -10.89 14.61 -1.74
C LYS A 134 -11.70 14.45 -3.03
N ASP A 135 -11.03 14.14 -4.15
CA ASP A 135 -11.73 13.84 -5.39
C ASP A 135 -12.42 12.49 -5.27
N TYR A 136 -13.67 12.45 -5.72
CA TYR A 136 -14.47 11.22 -5.62
C TYR A 136 -13.75 10.07 -6.33
N PRO A 137 -13.64 8.89 -5.72
CA PRO A 137 -12.93 7.77 -6.33
C PRO A 137 -13.71 7.21 -7.52
N PHE A 138 -13.18 7.38 -8.72
CA PHE A 138 -13.66 6.79 -9.96
C PHE A 138 -12.62 5.83 -10.54
N PRO A 139 -12.60 4.57 -10.07
CA PRO A 139 -11.74 3.54 -10.65
C PRO A 139 -12.24 3.09 -12.02
N LYS A 140 -11.32 2.80 -12.95
CA LYS A 140 -11.63 2.25 -14.29
C LYS A 140 -11.82 0.73 -14.27
N GLY A 141 -11.52 0.04 -13.17
CA GLY A 141 -11.59 -1.41 -13.07
C GLY A 141 -11.93 -1.93 -11.67
N LEU A 142 -12.36 -3.21 -11.59
CA LEU A 142 -12.76 -3.85 -10.34
C LEU A 142 -11.66 -3.86 -9.28
N TYR A 143 -10.40 -3.90 -9.68
CA TYR A 143 -9.27 -3.77 -8.76
C TYR A 143 -9.34 -2.48 -7.96
N GLY A 144 -9.48 -1.35 -8.63
CA GLY A 144 -9.60 -0.05 -7.97
C GLY A 144 -10.86 0.05 -7.09
N VAL A 145 -12.00 -0.51 -7.55
CA VAL A 145 -13.24 -0.60 -6.74
C VAL A 145 -12.99 -1.31 -5.43
N LEU A 146 -12.34 -2.49 -5.47
CA LEU A 146 -12.07 -3.29 -4.26
C LEU A 146 -11.05 -2.62 -3.33
N LYS A 147 -10.07 -1.89 -3.90
CA LYS A 147 -9.15 -1.08 -3.09
C LYS A 147 -9.88 0.03 -2.33
N VAL A 148 -10.77 0.77 -3.00
CA VAL A 148 -11.61 1.80 -2.36
C VAL A 148 -12.53 1.18 -1.31
N ALA A 149 -13.19 0.05 -1.59
CA ALA A 149 -14.03 -0.64 -0.62
C ALA A 149 -13.25 -1.01 0.66
N SER A 150 -11.97 -1.37 0.54
CA SER A 150 -11.11 -1.67 1.70
C SER A 150 -10.71 -0.40 2.46
N GLU A 151 -10.50 0.74 1.78
CA GLU A 151 -10.31 2.04 2.43
C GLU A 151 -11.52 2.39 3.30
N GLU A 152 -12.73 2.26 2.74
CA GLU A 152 -14.00 2.54 3.45
C GLU A 152 -14.25 1.57 4.62
N ALA A 153 -13.91 0.30 4.48
CA ALA A 153 -13.94 -0.64 5.59
C ALA A 153 -12.99 -0.19 6.71
N GLY A 154 -11.78 0.27 6.36
CA GLY A 154 -10.83 0.84 7.30
C GLY A 154 -11.38 2.05 8.06
N PHE A 155 -12.13 2.93 7.38
CA PHE A 155 -12.82 4.05 8.04
C PHE A 155 -13.79 3.57 9.13
N ILE A 156 -14.61 2.55 8.81
CA ILE A 156 -15.58 2.00 9.77
C ILE A 156 -14.85 1.46 11.02
N PHE A 157 -13.75 0.72 10.83
CA PHE A 157 -12.96 0.22 11.96
C PHE A 157 -12.35 1.34 12.79
N SER A 158 -11.77 2.37 12.16
CA SER A 158 -11.20 3.51 12.88
C SER A 158 -12.24 4.32 13.64
N LEU A 159 -13.47 4.39 13.12
CA LEU A 159 -14.58 5.11 13.75
C LEU A 159 -15.11 4.40 15.01
N HIS A 160 -15.16 3.07 14.98
CA HIS A 160 -15.80 2.26 16.03
C HIS A 160 -14.83 1.54 16.96
N THR A 161 -13.52 1.69 16.78
CA THR A 161 -12.48 1.07 17.60
C THR A 161 -11.32 2.03 17.86
N GLU A 162 -10.33 1.61 18.65
CA GLU A 162 -9.10 2.37 18.83
C GLU A 162 -8.08 2.17 17.69
N LEU A 163 -8.39 1.35 16.70
CA LEU A 163 -7.51 1.07 15.57
C LEU A 163 -7.27 2.32 14.72
N SER A 164 -6.02 2.66 14.48
CA SER A 164 -5.61 3.62 13.46
C SER A 164 -5.51 2.93 12.10
N VAL A 165 -6.07 3.54 11.05
CA VAL A 165 -6.00 3.00 9.68
C VAL A 165 -5.47 4.07 8.73
N ILE A 166 -4.34 3.78 8.09
CA ILE A 166 -3.70 4.66 7.11
C ILE A 166 -3.72 3.97 5.74
N ASN A 167 -4.40 4.57 4.78
CA ASN A 167 -4.45 4.07 3.41
C ASN A 167 -3.43 4.82 2.55
N ILE A 168 -2.56 4.10 1.87
CA ILE A 168 -1.57 4.68 0.96
C ILE A 168 -1.92 4.22 -0.47
N ARG A 169 -2.42 5.14 -1.29
CA ARG A 169 -2.63 4.94 -2.73
C ARG A 169 -1.29 5.01 -3.44
N ILE A 170 -0.56 3.90 -3.44
CA ILE A 170 0.80 3.85 -4.01
C ILE A 170 0.77 4.00 -5.54
N GLY A 171 1.75 4.73 -6.05
CA GLY A 171 2.08 4.82 -7.46
C GLY A 171 2.80 3.56 -7.97
N SER A 172 3.64 3.73 -8.97
CA SER A 172 4.37 2.63 -9.58
C SER A 172 5.69 2.36 -8.84
N VAL A 173 5.90 1.12 -8.39
CA VAL A 173 7.13 0.66 -7.73
C VAL A 173 7.76 -0.46 -8.56
N PRO A 174 8.58 -0.15 -9.58
CA PRO A 174 9.24 -1.16 -10.38
C PRO A 174 10.44 -1.77 -9.63
N LYS A 175 10.76 -3.03 -9.94
CA LYS A 175 11.93 -3.72 -9.37
C LYS A 175 13.26 -3.04 -9.77
N ASP A 176 13.34 -2.55 -11.01
CA ASP A 176 14.49 -1.81 -11.57
C ASP A 176 13.99 -0.46 -12.11
N GLU A 177 14.22 0.60 -11.35
CA GLU A 177 13.71 1.95 -11.62
C GLU A 177 14.28 2.53 -12.92
N LYS A 178 15.60 2.46 -13.10
CA LYS A 178 16.27 3.01 -14.29
C LYS A 178 15.77 2.33 -15.56
N LYS A 179 15.78 1.01 -15.58
CA LYS A 179 15.32 0.23 -16.74
C LYS A 179 13.83 0.44 -17.03
N ALA A 180 13.01 0.63 -16.01
CA ALA A 180 11.59 0.87 -16.17
C ALA A 180 11.30 2.28 -16.72
N LEU A 181 12.01 3.30 -16.23
CA LEU A 181 11.91 4.69 -16.71
C LEU A 181 12.27 4.83 -18.20
N LEU A 182 13.26 4.06 -18.69
CA LEU A 182 13.63 4.05 -20.12
C LEU A 182 12.55 3.47 -21.01
N LYS A 183 11.65 2.63 -20.47
CA LYS A 183 10.63 1.90 -21.25
C LYS A 183 9.25 2.50 -21.18
N ASN A 184 8.96 3.31 -20.18
CA ASN A 184 7.62 3.80 -19.92
C ASN A 184 7.66 5.24 -19.42
N ASP A 185 7.33 6.19 -20.30
CA ASP A 185 7.35 7.62 -19.97
C ASP A 185 6.35 7.99 -18.86
N ARG A 186 5.22 7.28 -18.74
CA ARG A 186 4.27 7.47 -17.64
C ARG A 186 4.96 7.35 -16.27
N LEU A 187 5.96 6.46 -16.14
CA LEU A 187 6.69 6.25 -14.89
C LEU A 187 7.46 7.49 -14.44
N SER A 188 7.87 8.38 -15.35
CA SER A 188 8.56 9.61 -14.95
C SER A 188 7.71 10.49 -14.03
N ARG A 189 6.39 10.35 -14.08
CA ARG A 189 5.44 11.12 -13.28
C ARG A 189 4.82 10.31 -12.13
N THR A 190 4.73 8.98 -12.30
CA THR A 190 3.99 8.10 -11.39
C THR A 190 4.86 7.23 -10.50
N LEU A 191 6.19 7.35 -10.60
CA LEU A 191 7.12 6.55 -9.80
C LEU A 191 6.98 6.89 -8.31
N LEU A 192 6.90 5.85 -7.49
CA LEU A 192 7.30 5.89 -6.09
C LEU A 192 8.64 5.15 -5.99
N SER A 193 9.72 5.87 -5.81
CA SER A 193 11.06 5.30 -5.72
C SER A 193 11.18 4.40 -4.49
N LYS A 194 12.14 3.48 -4.49
CA LYS A 194 12.42 2.62 -3.33
C LYS A 194 12.74 3.43 -2.09
N GLN A 195 13.53 4.48 -2.24
CA GLN A 195 13.88 5.40 -1.14
C GLN A 195 12.63 6.07 -0.58
N ASP A 196 11.78 6.61 -1.43
CA ASP A 196 10.58 7.32 -1.02
C ASP A 196 9.48 6.37 -0.53
N LEU A 197 9.42 5.14 -1.05
CA LEU A 197 8.57 4.08 -0.51
C LEU A 197 8.89 3.81 0.97
N VAL A 198 10.17 3.63 1.29
CA VAL A 198 10.62 3.42 2.67
C VAL A 198 10.30 4.63 3.53
N ALA A 199 10.63 5.85 3.07
CA ALA A 199 10.35 7.09 3.80
C ALA A 199 8.85 7.26 4.09
N LEU A 200 7.97 6.97 3.12
CA LEU A 200 6.52 7.09 3.27
C LEU A 200 5.96 6.07 4.26
N PHE A 201 6.36 4.80 4.16
CA PHE A 201 5.87 3.78 5.09
C PHE A 201 6.42 3.97 6.50
N THR A 202 7.68 4.41 6.65
CA THR A 202 8.22 4.80 7.96
C THR A 202 7.44 5.98 8.56
N ALA A 203 7.15 7.01 7.78
CA ALA A 203 6.31 8.13 8.20
C ALA A 203 4.91 7.65 8.64
N ALA A 204 4.29 6.74 7.90
CA ALA A 204 2.99 6.17 8.24
C ALA A 204 3.02 5.31 9.53
N ILE A 205 4.11 4.56 9.79
CA ILE A 205 4.30 3.81 11.04
C ILE A 205 4.33 4.75 12.24
N GLU A 206 5.02 5.89 12.12
CA GLU A 206 5.25 6.83 13.24
C GLU A 206 4.14 7.89 13.39
N ALA A 207 3.37 8.19 12.36
CA ALA A 207 2.36 9.23 12.40
C ALA A 207 1.27 8.96 13.44
N ASP A 208 0.87 10.00 14.18
CA ASP A 208 -0.29 9.98 15.09
C ASP A 208 -1.55 10.41 14.34
N VAL A 209 -2.02 9.52 13.45
CA VAL A 209 -3.21 9.73 12.62
C VAL A 209 -4.19 8.59 12.86
N LYS A 210 -5.43 8.93 13.20
CA LYS A 210 -6.48 7.94 13.45
C LYS A 210 -6.99 7.28 12.17
N TYR A 211 -7.25 8.09 11.13
CA TYR A 211 -7.65 7.64 9.80
C TYR A 211 -7.18 8.65 8.76
N GLY A 212 -6.68 8.16 7.63
CA GLY A 212 -6.32 9.01 6.50
C GLY A 212 -6.05 8.20 5.24
N THR A 213 -6.25 8.88 4.09
CA THR A 213 -5.90 8.34 2.77
C THR A 213 -4.91 9.30 2.09
N TYR A 214 -3.82 8.77 1.56
CA TYR A 214 -2.69 9.51 1.05
C TYR A 214 -2.21 8.96 -0.29
N TYR A 215 -1.81 9.83 -1.20
CA TYR A 215 -1.09 9.37 -2.38
C TYR A 215 0.40 9.15 -2.07
N GLY A 216 0.93 8.04 -2.58
CA GLY A 216 2.33 7.66 -2.44
C GLY A 216 3.02 7.71 -3.79
N VAL A 217 3.63 8.84 -4.13
CA VAL A 217 4.53 9.03 -5.27
C VAL A 217 5.74 9.84 -4.82
N SER A 218 6.85 9.72 -5.55
CA SER A 218 8.01 10.58 -5.39
C SER A 218 7.69 12.02 -5.79
N ASN A 219 8.56 12.97 -5.48
CA ASN A 219 8.35 14.39 -5.86
C ASN A 219 8.68 14.62 -7.35
N ASN A 220 8.06 13.83 -8.21
CA ASN A 220 8.27 13.88 -9.65
C ASN A 220 7.70 15.18 -10.24
N THR A 221 8.37 15.69 -11.26
CA THR A 221 7.83 16.77 -12.08
C THR A 221 6.55 16.32 -12.75
N ASP A 222 5.51 17.17 -12.76
CA ASP A 222 4.20 16.89 -13.35
C ASP A 222 3.50 15.62 -12.82
N LYS A 223 3.75 15.24 -11.56
CA LYS A 223 3.03 14.13 -10.94
C LYS A 223 1.53 14.37 -10.96
N PRO A 224 0.69 13.36 -11.25
CA PRO A 224 -0.76 13.56 -11.35
C PRO A 224 -1.45 13.67 -9.99
N TRP A 225 -0.82 13.24 -8.90
CA TRP A 225 -1.44 13.20 -7.56
C TRP A 225 -0.77 14.14 -6.58
N ASP A 226 -1.61 14.85 -5.83
CA ASP A 226 -1.18 15.70 -4.71
C ASP A 226 -0.72 14.85 -3.53
N ILE A 227 0.45 15.17 -3.01
CA ILE A 227 1.05 14.51 -1.83
C ILE A 227 1.14 15.44 -0.63
N SER A 228 0.55 16.63 -0.70
CA SER A 228 0.66 17.63 0.37
C SER A 228 0.12 17.11 1.70
N ASN A 229 -1.02 16.40 1.70
CA ASN A 229 -1.56 15.82 2.92
C ASN A 229 -0.65 14.72 3.51
N ALA A 230 0.07 13.94 2.70
CA ALA A 230 1.06 12.98 3.20
C ALA A 230 2.26 13.70 3.85
N ILE A 231 2.68 14.84 3.29
CA ILE A 231 3.73 15.69 3.86
C ILE A 231 3.29 16.29 5.20
N ASP A 232 2.09 16.88 5.22
CA ASP A 232 1.60 17.65 6.37
C ASP A 232 1.17 16.77 7.55
N GLU A 233 0.45 15.67 7.27
CA GLU A 233 -0.16 14.83 8.30
C GLU A 233 0.72 13.65 8.72
N LEU A 234 1.42 12.99 7.77
CA LEU A 234 2.31 11.87 8.07
C LEU A 234 3.74 12.32 8.35
N GLY A 235 4.14 13.51 7.91
CA GLY A 235 5.54 13.93 7.93
C GLY A 235 6.37 13.31 6.80
N TYR A 236 5.73 12.82 5.74
CA TYR A 236 6.43 12.29 4.56
C TYR A 236 7.39 13.31 3.97
N ARG A 237 8.58 12.87 3.61
CA ARG A 237 9.60 13.71 2.97
C ARG A 237 10.13 13.00 1.73
N PRO A 238 9.55 13.27 0.54
CA PRO A 238 10.06 12.69 -0.71
C PRO A 238 11.44 13.27 -1.05
N HIS A 239 12.36 12.39 -1.41
CA HIS A 239 13.76 12.73 -1.72
C HIS A 239 14.07 12.67 -3.21
N VAL A 240 13.31 11.87 -3.97
CA VAL A 240 13.61 11.55 -5.35
C VAL A 240 12.71 12.33 -6.30
N ASN A 241 13.33 12.86 -7.38
CA ASN A 241 12.66 13.29 -8.57
C ASN A 241 13.22 12.50 -9.76
N THR A 242 12.35 11.94 -10.60
CA THR A 242 12.73 11.09 -11.73
C THR A 242 13.61 11.78 -12.77
N ASP A 243 13.52 13.11 -12.89
CA ASP A 243 14.40 13.88 -13.78
C ASP A 243 15.86 13.76 -13.36
N GLN A 244 16.14 13.67 -12.05
CA GLN A 244 17.48 13.44 -11.53
C GLN A 244 17.98 12.02 -11.82
N LEU A 245 17.09 11.02 -11.81
CA LEU A 245 17.44 9.63 -12.13
C LEU A 245 17.79 9.44 -13.61
N LYS A 246 17.23 10.28 -14.50
CA LYS A 246 17.50 10.25 -15.94
C LYS A 246 18.80 10.99 -16.33
N SER A 247 19.25 11.95 -15.50
CA SER A 247 20.37 12.83 -15.83
C SER A 247 21.76 12.31 -15.41
N HIS A 248 21.84 11.11 -14.84
CA HIS A 248 23.08 10.51 -14.32
C HIS A 248 23.62 9.38 -15.23
N ASP A 249 23.41 9.48 -16.56
CA ASP A 249 24.05 8.63 -17.58
C ASP A 249 25.07 9.40 -18.38
#